data_f798a39b17b0a54027a8e3a39a43917b
#
_entry.id   f798a39b17b0a54027a8e3a39a43917b
#
_cell.length_a   1.000
_cell.length_b   1.000
_cell.length_c   1.000
_cell.angle_alpha   90.00
_cell.angle_beta   90.00
_cell.angle_gamma   90.00
#
_symmetry.space_group_name_H-M   'P 1'
#
loop_
_entity.id
_entity.type
_entity.pdbx_description
1 polymer ?
#
loop_
_entity_poly.entity_id
_entity_poly.type
_entity_poly.pdbx_seq_one_letter_code
_entity_poly.pdbx_strand_id
1 'polypeptide(L)'
;EFGTIDDFKNLVNEAHKHGMKIIIDWVANHTSHDNHLAYSNPEFYVKDSIGNFVSPFDWTDVIQLNYQNSGLRDYMVGALKFWIEEADIDGYRCDVASMVPTDFWNRARKELDAIKPVFMLAEAEEVSLQEFAFDADYGWEFHHIMNEIAKGKKTVLDIDHYFVKEQAKYPKNTIRMHFTSNHDENSWNGTEFERLADAAETFAALTYVIPGMPLIYNGQEVGFNRRLDFFDKDSIDWIEGSMFAELYKKLNVLKHENSALAAGEAAADMVRVKTSNDVNVLSFIRSNENDKVFVVFNLSNLLQEITMEGEDYFGSYADIISGEKVIFSEGVKLTLEPWQFYIYAK
;
A
#
# COMPACT_ATOMS: atom_id res chain seq x y z
N GLU A 1 5.43 -8.92 -26.02
CA GLU A 1 4.17 -8.22 -26.26
C GLU A 1 4.29 -6.73 -25.95
N PHE A 2 4.97 -6.39 -24.86
CA PHE A 2 5.09 -5.00 -24.37
C PHE A 2 6.37 -4.28 -24.82
N GLY A 3 7.24 -4.93 -25.57
CA GLY A 3 8.49 -4.37 -26.07
C GLY A 3 9.70 -5.27 -25.81
N THR A 4 10.85 -4.67 -25.97
CA THR A 4 12.18 -5.27 -25.78
C THR A 4 12.76 -4.87 -24.41
N ILE A 5 13.89 -5.46 -24.04
CA ILE A 5 14.63 -5.03 -22.85
C ILE A 5 15.09 -3.57 -22.97
N ASP A 6 15.41 -3.10 -24.18
CA ASP A 6 15.81 -1.72 -24.42
C ASP A 6 14.63 -0.75 -24.23
N ASP A 7 13.40 -1.14 -24.62
CA ASP A 7 12.20 -0.37 -24.35
C ASP A 7 11.94 -0.26 -22.85
N PHE A 8 12.15 -1.34 -22.09
CA PHE A 8 12.02 -1.32 -20.63
C PHE A 8 13.10 -0.45 -19.96
N LYS A 9 14.37 -0.54 -20.41
CA LYS A 9 15.45 0.37 -19.95
C LYS A 9 15.10 1.84 -20.23
N ASN A 10 14.51 2.13 -21.38
CA ASN A 10 14.03 3.47 -21.70
C ASN A 10 12.91 3.94 -20.75
N LEU A 11 11.95 3.06 -20.41
CA LEU A 11 10.92 3.36 -19.44
C LEU A 11 11.51 3.72 -18.07
N VAL A 12 12.44 2.90 -17.56
CA VAL A 12 13.13 3.15 -16.28
C VAL A 12 13.88 4.48 -16.31
N ASN A 13 14.63 4.74 -17.39
CA ASN A 13 15.37 6.00 -17.56
C ASN A 13 14.44 7.23 -17.58
N GLU A 14 13.31 7.15 -18.28
CA GLU A 14 12.33 8.26 -18.32
C GLU A 14 11.68 8.47 -16.94
N ALA A 15 11.32 7.40 -16.23
CA ALA A 15 10.81 7.51 -14.86
C ALA A 15 11.82 8.20 -13.94
N HIS A 16 13.09 7.81 -14.00
CA HIS A 16 14.17 8.43 -13.20
C HIS A 16 14.35 9.91 -13.50
N LYS A 17 14.24 10.34 -14.78
CA LYS A 17 14.27 11.78 -15.14
C LYS A 17 13.14 12.59 -14.50
N HIS A 18 12.02 11.95 -14.22
CA HIS A 18 10.88 12.54 -13.52
C HIS A 18 10.92 12.35 -11.99
N GLY A 19 12.05 11.83 -11.45
CA GLY A 19 12.20 11.58 -10.02
C GLY A 19 11.42 10.38 -9.49
N MET A 20 10.83 9.57 -10.38
CA MET A 20 10.09 8.35 -10.01
C MET A 20 11.03 7.15 -9.91
N LYS A 21 10.67 6.20 -9.05
CA LYS A 21 11.35 4.93 -8.86
C LYS A 21 10.55 3.81 -9.49
N ILE A 22 11.24 2.83 -10.07
CA ILE A 22 10.60 1.65 -10.71
C ILE A 22 10.95 0.41 -9.91
N ILE A 23 9.91 -0.28 -9.47
CA ILE A 23 10.02 -1.65 -8.95
C ILE A 23 9.25 -2.59 -9.86
N ILE A 24 9.66 -3.86 -9.91
CA ILE A 24 8.94 -4.89 -10.67
C ILE A 24 8.33 -5.93 -9.74
N ASP A 25 7.26 -6.54 -10.18
CA ASP A 25 6.65 -7.66 -9.49
C ASP A 25 7.52 -8.92 -9.64
N TRP A 26 7.80 -9.59 -8.52
CA TRP A 26 8.63 -10.77 -8.47
C TRP A 26 7.88 -11.95 -7.88
N VAL A 27 7.45 -12.87 -8.74
CA VAL A 27 6.76 -14.08 -8.36
C VAL A 27 7.77 -15.16 -7.99
N ALA A 28 8.10 -15.24 -6.69
CA ALA A 28 9.16 -16.12 -6.19
C ALA A 28 8.69 -17.50 -5.76
N ASN A 29 7.40 -17.68 -5.46
CA ASN A 29 6.89 -18.91 -4.88
C ASN A 29 6.60 -20.01 -5.91
N HIS A 30 6.25 -19.65 -7.16
CA HIS A 30 5.75 -20.58 -8.18
C HIS A 30 6.04 -20.10 -9.59
N THR A 31 5.83 -20.96 -10.58
CA THR A 31 5.83 -20.60 -12.00
C THR A 31 4.68 -21.28 -12.72
N SER A 32 4.39 -20.86 -13.95
CA SER A 32 3.50 -21.62 -14.84
C SER A 32 4.10 -23.01 -15.17
N HIS A 33 3.26 -23.95 -15.58
CA HIS A 33 3.67 -25.30 -15.95
C HIS A 33 4.59 -25.36 -17.17
N ASP A 34 4.52 -24.38 -18.06
CA ASP A 34 5.31 -24.30 -19.29
C ASP A 34 6.61 -23.49 -19.11
N ASN A 35 6.94 -23.07 -17.90
CA ASN A 35 8.22 -22.44 -17.62
C ASN A 35 9.37 -23.39 -17.97
N HIS A 36 10.40 -22.89 -18.66
CA HIS A 36 11.54 -23.69 -19.12
C HIS A 36 12.27 -24.43 -17.98
N LEU A 37 12.28 -23.87 -16.76
CA LEU A 37 12.88 -24.49 -15.58
C LEU A 37 12.19 -25.81 -15.21
N ALA A 38 10.90 -25.97 -15.49
CA ALA A 38 10.19 -27.22 -15.22
C ALA A 38 10.78 -28.39 -16.03
N TYR A 39 11.39 -28.10 -17.17
CA TYR A 39 12.02 -29.11 -18.04
C TYR A 39 13.55 -29.21 -17.84
N SER A 40 14.23 -28.07 -17.67
CA SER A 40 15.70 -28.05 -17.54
C SER A 40 16.17 -28.38 -16.12
N ASN A 41 15.42 -28.03 -15.11
CA ASN A 41 15.76 -28.15 -13.68
C ASN A 41 14.54 -28.62 -12.86
N PRO A 42 13.96 -29.80 -13.15
CA PRO A 42 12.75 -30.26 -12.48
C PRO A 42 12.93 -30.49 -10.97
N GLU A 43 14.15 -30.54 -10.46
CA GLU A 43 14.51 -30.58 -9.04
C GLU A 43 14.31 -29.22 -8.33
N PHE A 44 14.10 -28.14 -9.08
CA PHE A 44 13.76 -26.82 -8.54
C PHE A 44 12.31 -26.72 -8.07
N TYR A 45 11.50 -27.73 -8.33
CA TYR A 45 10.08 -27.75 -7.99
C TYR A 45 9.76 -28.78 -6.92
N VAL A 46 8.72 -28.49 -6.14
CA VAL A 46 8.17 -29.43 -5.17
C VAL A 46 7.46 -30.56 -5.92
N LYS A 47 7.71 -31.82 -5.48
CA LYS A 47 7.09 -33.00 -6.03
C LYS A 47 6.39 -33.83 -4.97
N ASP A 48 5.30 -34.45 -5.35
CA ASP A 48 4.60 -35.44 -4.53
C ASP A 48 5.36 -36.76 -4.43
N SER A 49 4.82 -37.72 -3.68
CA SER A 49 5.44 -39.04 -3.45
C SER A 49 5.56 -39.91 -4.72
N ILE A 50 4.86 -39.59 -5.81
CA ILE A 50 4.90 -40.30 -7.08
C ILE A 50 5.59 -39.50 -8.20
N GLY A 51 6.16 -38.32 -7.85
CA GLY A 51 7.01 -37.53 -8.73
C GLY A 51 6.32 -36.43 -9.54
N ASN A 52 5.03 -36.18 -9.33
CA ASN A 52 4.34 -35.06 -9.98
C ASN A 52 4.67 -33.75 -9.31
N PHE A 53 4.66 -32.66 -10.08
CA PHE A 53 4.75 -31.31 -9.53
C PHE A 53 3.53 -30.97 -8.67
N VAL A 54 3.75 -30.24 -7.61
CA VAL A 54 2.72 -29.79 -6.66
C VAL A 54 2.36 -28.35 -6.93
N SER A 55 1.07 -28.04 -7.00
CA SER A 55 0.54 -26.68 -7.01
C SER A 55 0.38 -26.16 -5.57
N PRO A 56 0.66 -24.87 -5.29
CA PRO A 56 0.32 -24.29 -3.99
C PRO A 56 -1.21 -24.16 -3.89
N PHE A 57 -1.78 -24.61 -2.77
CA PHE A 57 -3.22 -24.59 -2.52
C PHE A 57 -4.05 -25.20 -3.68
N ASP A 58 -5.06 -24.47 -4.15
CA ASP A 58 -5.92 -24.81 -5.30
C ASP A 58 -5.53 -24.06 -6.60
N TRP A 59 -4.32 -23.46 -6.65
CA TRP A 59 -3.81 -22.74 -7.81
C TRP A 59 -3.26 -23.70 -8.86
N THR A 60 -4.15 -24.34 -9.58
CA THR A 60 -3.83 -25.45 -10.49
C THR A 60 -3.13 -25.05 -11.79
N ASP A 61 -3.05 -23.76 -12.06
CA ASP A 61 -2.36 -23.15 -13.21
C ASP A 61 -0.85 -22.95 -12.99
N VAL A 62 -0.36 -23.14 -11.75
CA VAL A 62 1.03 -22.94 -11.37
C VAL A 62 1.62 -24.13 -10.60
N ILE A 63 2.97 -24.19 -10.53
CA ILE A 63 3.73 -25.22 -9.80
C ILE A 63 4.71 -24.57 -8.83
N GLN A 64 4.80 -25.14 -7.62
CA GLN A 64 5.54 -24.58 -6.49
C GLN A 64 7.04 -24.81 -6.63
N LEU A 65 7.84 -23.76 -6.38
CA LEU A 65 9.30 -23.82 -6.30
C LEU A 65 9.78 -24.38 -4.97
N ASN A 66 10.88 -25.14 -5.02
CA ASN A 66 11.47 -25.85 -3.87
C ASN A 66 12.67 -25.11 -3.30
N TYR A 67 12.48 -24.22 -2.36
CA TYR A 67 13.56 -23.48 -1.70
C TYR A 67 14.45 -24.30 -0.77
N GLN A 68 14.26 -25.60 -0.61
CA GLN A 68 15.24 -26.50 -0.02
C GLN A 68 16.40 -26.77 -1.00
N ASN A 69 16.21 -26.55 -2.29
CA ASN A 69 17.23 -26.68 -3.31
C ASN A 69 18.13 -25.43 -3.35
N SER A 70 19.43 -25.61 -3.06
CA SER A 70 20.39 -24.49 -3.07
C SER A 70 20.60 -23.91 -4.48
N GLY A 71 20.55 -24.75 -5.52
CA GLY A 71 20.66 -24.33 -6.92
C GLY A 71 19.54 -23.38 -7.34
N LEU A 72 18.29 -23.69 -6.89
CA LEU A 72 17.17 -22.76 -7.08
C LEU A 72 17.44 -21.41 -6.39
N ARG A 73 17.91 -21.42 -5.15
CA ARG A 73 18.22 -20.18 -4.42
C ARG A 73 19.27 -19.33 -5.13
N ASP A 74 20.31 -19.97 -5.65
CA ASP A 74 21.36 -19.29 -6.42
C ASP A 74 20.83 -18.72 -7.73
N TYR A 75 20.00 -19.49 -8.44
CA TYR A 75 19.34 -19.05 -9.67
C TYR A 75 18.43 -17.82 -9.42
N MET A 76 17.60 -17.88 -8.38
CA MET A 76 16.65 -16.79 -8.06
C MET A 76 17.36 -15.50 -7.65
N VAL A 77 18.45 -15.59 -6.86
CA VAL A 77 19.26 -14.40 -6.54
C VAL A 77 19.92 -13.83 -7.80
N GLY A 78 20.46 -14.69 -8.67
CA GLY A 78 21.02 -14.26 -9.96
C GLY A 78 20.01 -13.54 -10.84
N ALA A 79 18.78 -14.07 -10.89
CA ALA A 79 17.68 -13.47 -11.66
C ALA A 79 17.23 -12.11 -11.08
N LEU A 80 17.18 -11.97 -9.75
CA LEU A 80 16.94 -10.68 -9.10
C LEU A 80 18.06 -9.66 -9.43
N LYS A 81 19.31 -10.06 -9.35
CA LYS A 81 20.46 -9.19 -9.68
C LYS A 81 20.42 -8.70 -11.13
N PHE A 82 20.03 -9.58 -12.06
CA PHE A 82 19.94 -9.26 -13.48
C PHE A 82 19.12 -7.99 -13.76
N TRP A 83 17.96 -7.84 -13.17
CA TRP A 83 17.10 -6.68 -13.44
C TRP A 83 17.67 -5.36 -12.87
N ILE A 84 18.39 -5.44 -11.76
CA ILE A 84 19.09 -4.28 -11.18
C ILE A 84 20.30 -3.90 -12.05
N GLU A 85 21.10 -4.87 -12.45
CA GLU A 85 22.33 -4.65 -13.24
C GLU A 85 22.02 -4.21 -14.67
N GLU A 86 21.01 -4.85 -15.31
CA GLU A 86 20.68 -4.60 -16.72
C GLU A 86 19.70 -3.44 -16.92
N ALA A 87 18.75 -3.25 -16.06
CA ALA A 87 17.67 -2.28 -16.27
C ALA A 87 17.67 -1.13 -15.25
N ASP A 88 18.57 -1.15 -14.26
CA ASP A 88 18.68 -0.14 -13.20
C ASP A 88 17.37 0.11 -12.42
N ILE A 89 16.53 -0.93 -12.26
CA ILE A 89 15.33 -0.82 -11.44
C ILE A 89 15.68 -0.55 -9.98
N ASP A 90 14.71 -0.05 -9.21
CA ASP A 90 14.94 0.41 -7.82
C ASP A 90 14.48 -0.61 -6.77
N GLY A 91 13.96 -1.75 -7.17
CA GLY A 91 13.56 -2.80 -6.25
C GLY A 91 12.45 -3.71 -6.75
N TYR A 92 11.73 -4.33 -5.80
CA TYR A 92 10.76 -5.39 -6.07
C TYR A 92 9.52 -5.28 -5.18
N ARG A 93 8.36 -5.62 -5.76
CA ARG A 93 7.21 -6.14 -5.02
C ARG A 93 7.29 -7.66 -5.10
N CYS A 94 7.33 -8.34 -3.98
CA CYS A 94 7.48 -9.78 -3.93
C CYS A 94 6.15 -10.46 -3.62
N ASP A 95 5.64 -11.15 -4.62
CA ASP A 95 4.38 -11.91 -4.60
C ASP A 95 4.41 -12.99 -3.52
N VAL A 96 3.33 -13.10 -2.74
CA VAL A 96 3.16 -14.05 -1.62
C VAL A 96 4.44 -14.30 -0.82
N ALA A 97 5.12 -13.23 -0.44
CA ALA A 97 6.47 -13.27 0.14
C ALA A 97 6.58 -14.16 1.38
N SER A 98 5.51 -14.33 2.16
CA SER A 98 5.47 -15.21 3.34
C SER A 98 5.55 -16.71 3.00
N MET A 99 5.29 -17.10 1.75
CA MET A 99 5.41 -18.49 1.29
C MET A 99 6.84 -18.86 0.89
N VAL A 100 7.75 -17.90 0.84
CA VAL A 100 9.17 -18.10 0.53
C VAL A 100 9.98 -17.93 1.82
N PRO A 101 10.97 -18.77 2.11
CA PRO A 101 11.72 -18.74 3.37
C PRO A 101 12.37 -17.38 3.65
N THR A 102 12.20 -16.85 4.86
CA THR A 102 12.77 -15.55 5.28
C THR A 102 14.30 -15.50 5.14
N ASP A 103 15.00 -16.60 5.37
CA ASP A 103 16.46 -16.67 5.20
C ASP A 103 16.90 -16.51 3.74
N PHE A 104 16.08 -16.95 2.78
CA PHE A 104 16.31 -16.66 1.36
C PHE A 104 16.17 -15.16 1.08
N TRP A 105 15.12 -14.50 1.57
CA TRP A 105 14.92 -13.08 1.40
C TRP A 105 16.04 -12.25 2.03
N ASN A 106 16.49 -12.63 3.23
CA ASN A 106 17.61 -11.97 3.90
C ASN A 106 18.91 -12.09 3.09
N ARG A 107 19.17 -13.25 2.48
CA ARG A 107 20.28 -13.44 1.56
C ARG A 107 20.13 -12.57 0.33
N ALA A 108 18.97 -12.61 -0.33
CA ALA A 108 18.68 -11.82 -1.53
C ALA A 108 18.91 -10.33 -1.27
N ARG A 109 18.30 -9.78 -0.20
CA ARG A 109 18.47 -8.37 0.20
C ARG A 109 19.93 -7.97 0.33
N LYS A 110 20.70 -8.76 1.04
CA LYS A 110 22.13 -8.50 1.24
C LYS A 110 22.91 -8.45 -0.08
N GLU A 111 22.62 -9.37 -1.01
CA GLU A 111 23.30 -9.43 -2.30
C GLU A 111 22.84 -8.31 -3.25
N LEU A 112 21.59 -7.88 -3.19
CA LEU A 112 21.05 -6.77 -3.97
C LEU A 112 21.61 -5.42 -3.49
N ASP A 113 21.62 -5.17 -2.19
CA ASP A 113 22.18 -3.95 -1.59
C ASP A 113 23.69 -3.80 -1.83
N ALA A 114 24.39 -4.90 -2.10
CA ALA A 114 25.80 -4.85 -2.51
C ALA A 114 25.99 -4.25 -3.91
N ILE A 115 24.97 -4.23 -4.75
CA ILE A 115 24.98 -3.58 -6.08
C ILE A 115 24.52 -2.13 -5.93
N LYS A 116 23.32 -1.92 -5.41
CA LYS A 116 22.76 -0.61 -5.03
C LYS A 116 21.66 -0.81 -3.97
N PRO A 117 21.38 0.19 -3.11
CA PRO A 117 20.23 0.13 -2.22
C PRO A 117 18.93 -0.08 -3.00
N VAL A 118 18.12 -1.07 -2.59
CA VAL A 118 16.85 -1.41 -3.25
C VAL A 118 15.68 -1.24 -2.30
N PHE A 119 14.51 -0.93 -2.85
CA PHE A 119 13.25 -0.96 -2.11
C PHE A 119 12.58 -2.34 -2.26
N MET A 120 12.23 -2.96 -1.14
CA MET A 120 11.60 -4.29 -1.11
C MET A 120 10.23 -4.21 -0.47
N LEU A 121 9.19 -4.50 -1.23
CA LEU A 121 7.80 -4.57 -0.78
C LEU A 121 7.35 -6.03 -0.72
N ALA A 122 6.96 -6.51 0.47
CA ALA A 122 6.40 -7.84 0.64
C ALA A 122 4.88 -7.83 0.49
N GLU A 123 4.35 -8.69 -0.36
CA GLU A 123 2.94 -9.05 -0.23
C GLU A 123 2.80 -10.06 0.90
N ALA A 124 2.67 -9.53 2.10
CA ALA A 124 2.56 -10.27 3.36
C ALA A 124 2.17 -9.36 4.52
N GLU A 125 1.90 -9.93 5.68
CA GLU A 125 1.78 -9.27 6.99
C GLU A 125 2.59 -10.02 8.05
N GLU A 126 3.89 -10.23 7.77
CA GLU A 126 4.79 -11.06 8.58
C GLU A 126 5.95 -10.26 9.16
N VAL A 127 6.02 -10.17 10.51
CA VAL A 127 7.08 -9.42 11.21
C VAL A 127 8.48 -9.87 10.82
N SER A 128 8.70 -11.17 10.68
CA SER A 128 10.02 -11.74 10.35
C SER A 128 10.59 -11.26 9.02
N LEU A 129 9.74 -10.86 8.09
CA LEU A 129 10.16 -10.27 6.81
C LEU A 129 10.63 -8.82 6.98
N GLN A 130 10.05 -8.09 7.94
CA GLN A 130 10.34 -6.67 8.20
C GLN A 130 11.58 -6.45 9.07
N GLU A 131 12.13 -7.50 9.68
CA GLU A 131 13.33 -7.37 10.52
C GLU A 131 14.58 -7.04 9.70
N PHE A 132 14.65 -7.49 8.44
CA PHE A 132 15.85 -7.28 7.62
C PHE A 132 15.55 -7.16 6.11
N ALA A 133 14.76 -8.08 5.52
CA ALA A 133 14.69 -8.23 4.07
C ALA A 133 13.85 -7.15 3.38
N PHE A 134 12.78 -6.69 4.02
CA PHE A 134 11.79 -5.81 3.38
C PHE A 134 11.69 -4.45 4.08
N ASP A 135 11.43 -3.42 3.30
CA ASP A 135 11.20 -2.06 3.77
C ASP A 135 9.72 -1.82 4.05
N ALA A 136 8.85 -2.51 3.32
CA ALA A 136 7.41 -2.35 3.40
C ALA A 136 6.68 -3.68 3.21
N ASP A 137 5.45 -3.74 3.75
CA ASP A 137 4.49 -4.80 3.49
C ASP A 137 3.06 -4.26 3.35
N TYR A 138 2.13 -5.14 2.98
CA TYR A 138 0.73 -4.78 2.77
C TYR A 138 -0.01 -4.57 4.10
N GLY A 139 -0.87 -3.56 4.16
CA GLY A 139 -1.79 -3.31 5.27
C GLY A 139 -3.13 -4.02 5.06
N TRP A 140 -3.13 -5.35 4.93
CA TRP A 140 -4.33 -6.14 4.66
C TRP A 140 -5.38 -6.02 5.77
N GLU A 141 -4.95 -6.10 7.04
CA GLU A 141 -5.88 -5.94 8.15
C GLU A 141 -6.57 -4.57 8.13
N PHE A 142 -5.83 -3.50 7.85
CA PHE A 142 -6.42 -2.15 7.74
C PHE A 142 -7.37 -2.05 6.54
N HIS A 143 -7.01 -2.63 5.40
CA HIS A 143 -7.89 -2.72 4.24
C HIS A 143 -9.24 -3.39 4.59
N HIS A 144 -9.20 -4.52 5.30
CA HIS A 144 -10.42 -5.20 5.75
C HIS A 144 -11.22 -4.36 6.75
N ILE A 145 -10.57 -3.65 7.67
CA ILE A 145 -11.23 -2.74 8.62
C ILE A 145 -11.99 -1.64 7.86
N MET A 146 -11.38 -1.00 6.88
CA MET A 146 -12.05 0.02 6.05
C MET A 146 -13.29 -0.52 5.36
N ASN A 147 -13.19 -1.71 4.73
CA ASN A 147 -14.34 -2.35 4.09
C ASN A 147 -15.47 -2.68 5.08
N GLU A 148 -15.15 -3.12 6.30
CA GLU A 148 -16.15 -3.45 7.32
C GLU A 148 -16.76 -2.18 7.97
N ILE A 149 -16.04 -1.07 8.06
CA ILE A 149 -16.58 0.23 8.47
C ILE A 149 -17.58 0.73 7.40
N ALA A 150 -17.23 0.66 6.12
CA ALA A 150 -18.14 1.06 5.04
C ALA A 150 -19.46 0.26 5.05
N LYS A 151 -19.41 -1.00 5.50
CA LYS A 151 -20.59 -1.87 5.70
C LYS A 151 -21.31 -1.66 7.04
N GLY A 152 -20.85 -0.74 7.89
CA GLY A 152 -21.41 -0.48 9.21
C GLY A 152 -21.19 -1.59 10.25
N LYS A 153 -20.23 -2.48 10.05
CA LYS A 153 -19.92 -3.59 10.96
C LYS A 153 -18.79 -3.29 11.94
N LYS A 154 -17.94 -2.31 11.61
CA LYS A 154 -16.85 -1.81 12.43
C LYS A 154 -16.97 -0.30 12.59
N THR A 155 -16.15 0.27 13.47
CA THR A 155 -16.14 1.69 13.83
C THR A 155 -14.72 2.25 13.90
N VAL A 156 -14.58 3.53 14.21
CA VAL A 156 -13.27 4.18 14.47
C VAL A 156 -12.50 3.46 15.58
N LEU A 157 -13.17 2.86 16.56
CA LEU A 157 -12.52 2.12 17.65
C LEU A 157 -11.71 0.91 17.14
N ASP A 158 -12.14 0.30 16.03
CA ASP A 158 -11.37 -0.79 15.39
C ASP A 158 -10.08 -0.27 14.76
N ILE A 159 -10.09 0.95 14.24
CA ILE A 159 -8.89 1.63 13.75
C ILE A 159 -7.93 1.92 14.91
N ASP A 160 -8.43 2.42 16.04
CA ASP A 160 -7.61 2.69 17.23
C ASP A 160 -6.95 1.39 17.74
N HIS A 161 -7.70 0.29 17.81
CA HIS A 161 -7.18 -1.02 18.19
C HIS A 161 -6.11 -1.53 17.21
N TYR A 162 -6.33 -1.34 15.90
CA TYR A 162 -5.37 -1.71 14.87
C TYR A 162 -4.03 -1.00 15.09
N PHE A 163 -4.00 0.32 15.24
CA PHE A 163 -2.75 1.07 15.43
C PHE A 163 -2.03 0.72 16.73
N VAL A 164 -2.76 0.48 17.83
CA VAL A 164 -2.15 -0.01 19.09
C VAL A 164 -1.48 -1.37 18.87
N LYS A 165 -2.13 -2.29 18.18
CA LYS A 165 -1.60 -3.62 17.84
C LYS A 165 -0.37 -3.54 16.94
N GLU A 166 -0.42 -2.70 15.88
CA GLU A 166 0.67 -2.49 14.94
C GLU A 166 1.93 -1.97 15.65
N GLN A 167 1.79 -0.95 16.48
CA GLN A 167 2.92 -0.39 17.24
C GLN A 167 3.56 -1.41 18.20
N ALA A 168 2.78 -2.34 18.74
CA ALA A 168 3.28 -3.40 19.62
C ALA A 168 3.93 -4.56 18.84
N LYS A 169 3.54 -4.77 17.59
CA LYS A 169 3.92 -5.96 16.80
C LYS A 169 5.11 -5.70 15.88
N TYR A 170 5.15 -4.55 15.21
CA TYR A 170 6.12 -4.26 14.16
C TYR A 170 7.25 -3.33 14.61
N PRO A 171 8.46 -3.46 14.04
CA PRO A 171 9.52 -2.48 14.21
C PRO A 171 9.06 -1.08 13.79
N LYS A 172 9.58 -0.04 14.47
CA LYS A 172 9.17 1.36 14.22
C LYS A 172 9.44 1.84 12.79
N ASN A 173 10.43 1.27 12.12
CA ASN A 173 10.80 1.61 10.75
C ASN A 173 9.97 0.89 9.68
N THR A 174 9.11 -0.05 10.05
CA THR A 174 8.24 -0.77 9.10
C THR A 174 7.29 0.19 8.40
N ILE A 175 7.21 0.08 7.09
CA ILE A 175 6.26 0.84 6.26
C ILE A 175 5.09 -0.08 5.90
N ARG A 176 3.88 0.28 6.38
CA ARG A 176 2.66 -0.40 5.94
C ARG A 176 2.13 0.27 4.68
N MET A 177 1.93 -0.48 3.60
CA MET A 177 1.29 0.03 2.40
C MET A 177 -0.23 -0.10 2.53
N HIS A 178 -0.92 1.04 2.53
CA HIS A 178 -2.37 1.13 2.65
C HIS A 178 -3.03 1.36 1.30
N PHE A 179 -4.15 0.68 1.05
CA PHE A 179 -4.84 0.73 -0.24
C PHE A 179 -6.34 0.52 -0.09
N THR A 180 -7.11 1.14 -0.96
CA THR A 180 -8.54 0.87 -1.11
C THR A 180 -8.80 -0.20 -2.16
N SER A 181 -7.90 -0.36 -3.12
CA SER A 181 -7.94 -1.42 -4.13
C SER A 181 -6.53 -1.81 -4.58
N ASN A 182 -6.40 -2.98 -5.19
CA ASN A 182 -5.25 -3.48 -5.92
C ASN A 182 -5.73 -4.42 -7.04
N HIS A 183 -4.81 -5.06 -7.76
CA HIS A 183 -5.15 -5.94 -8.88
C HIS A 183 -5.98 -7.17 -8.45
N ASP A 184 -5.73 -7.72 -7.25
CA ASP A 184 -6.51 -8.84 -6.72
C ASP A 184 -7.89 -8.40 -6.24
N GLU A 185 -7.95 -7.37 -5.40
CA GLU A 185 -9.20 -6.86 -4.86
C GLU A 185 -10.16 -6.43 -5.96
N ASN A 186 -9.66 -5.69 -6.96
CA ASN A 186 -10.49 -5.24 -8.07
C ASN A 186 -11.09 -6.42 -8.85
N SER A 187 -10.29 -7.41 -9.21
CA SER A 187 -10.73 -8.52 -10.05
C SER A 187 -11.59 -9.54 -9.30
N TRP A 188 -11.20 -9.90 -8.07
CA TRP A 188 -11.81 -10.99 -7.32
C TRP A 188 -12.91 -10.54 -6.35
N ASN A 189 -12.71 -9.39 -5.66
CA ASN A 189 -13.58 -8.96 -4.57
C ASN A 189 -14.48 -7.78 -4.92
N GLY A 190 -14.28 -7.17 -6.08
CA GLY A 190 -15.05 -6.05 -6.58
C GLY A 190 -14.28 -4.73 -6.62
N THR A 191 -14.82 -3.79 -7.39
CA THR A 191 -14.26 -2.44 -7.46
C THR A 191 -14.29 -1.78 -6.07
N GLU A 192 -13.50 -0.71 -5.86
CA GLU A 192 -13.56 0.05 -4.62
C GLU A 192 -14.97 0.60 -4.35
N PHE A 193 -15.71 0.98 -5.40
CA PHE A 193 -17.08 1.48 -5.28
C PHE A 193 -18.09 0.38 -4.92
N GLU A 194 -17.91 -0.86 -5.38
CA GLU A 194 -18.73 -2.00 -4.95
C GLU A 194 -18.52 -2.33 -3.47
N ARG A 195 -17.28 -2.13 -2.96
CA ARG A 195 -16.91 -2.49 -1.58
C ARG A 195 -17.10 -1.37 -0.58
N LEU A 196 -16.79 -0.14 -0.96
CA LEU A 196 -16.77 1.03 -0.09
C LEU A 196 -17.95 1.98 -0.35
N ALA A 197 -18.64 1.87 -1.48
CA ALA A 197 -19.73 2.75 -1.90
C ALA A 197 -19.35 4.25 -1.77
N ASP A 198 -20.16 5.06 -1.10
CA ASP A 198 -19.92 6.50 -0.89
C ASP A 198 -18.67 6.81 -0.03
N ALA A 199 -18.13 5.82 0.67
CA ALA A 199 -16.93 5.97 1.50
C ALA A 199 -15.60 5.88 0.70
N ALA A 200 -15.63 5.58 -0.60
CA ALA A 200 -14.43 5.33 -1.41
C ALA A 200 -13.45 6.51 -1.37
N GLU A 201 -13.92 7.72 -1.60
CA GLU A 201 -13.11 8.95 -1.55
C GLU A 201 -12.50 9.18 -0.15
N THR A 202 -13.30 9.00 0.88
CA THR A 202 -12.91 9.18 2.29
C THR A 202 -11.79 8.23 2.68
N PHE A 203 -11.93 6.95 2.35
CA PHE A 203 -10.89 5.96 2.66
C PHE A 203 -9.66 6.12 1.77
N ALA A 204 -9.80 6.53 0.52
CA ALA A 204 -8.66 6.90 -0.31
C ALA A 204 -7.85 8.03 0.34
N ALA A 205 -8.51 9.11 0.79
CA ALA A 205 -7.86 10.21 1.48
C ALA A 205 -7.21 9.77 2.81
N LEU A 206 -7.86 8.87 3.55
CA LEU A 206 -7.36 8.35 4.82
C LEU A 206 -6.02 7.61 4.65
N THR A 207 -5.84 6.83 3.58
CA THR A 207 -4.58 6.09 3.33
C THR A 207 -3.37 7.00 3.20
N TYR A 208 -3.55 8.27 2.84
CA TYR A 208 -2.47 9.25 2.69
C TYR A 208 -1.98 9.84 4.00
N VAL A 209 -2.87 10.01 4.96
CA VAL A 209 -2.59 10.77 6.20
C VAL A 209 -2.24 9.90 7.40
N ILE A 210 -2.59 8.61 7.38
CA ILE A 210 -2.17 7.67 8.42
C ILE A 210 -0.68 7.30 8.28
N PRO A 211 -0.04 6.74 9.34
CA PRO A 211 1.32 6.22 9.24
C PRO A 211 1.44 5.13 8.18
N GLY A 212 2.38 5.27 7.26
CA GLY A 212 2.61 4.32 6.18
C GLY A 212 2.68 4.97 4.78
N MET A 213 2.44 4.18 3.76
CA MET A 213 2.55 4.55 2.35
C MET A 213 1.23 4.22 1.64
N PRO A 214 0.60 5.16 0.91
CA PRO A 214 -0.57 4.86 0.11
C PRO A 214 -0.21 4.14 -1.19
N LEU A 215 -1.10 3.28 -1.68
CA LEU A 215 -1.09 2.74 -3.04
C LEU A 215 -2.28 3.32 -3.82
N ILE A 216 -2.03 3.77 -5.03
CA ILE A 216 -3.06 4.04 -6.04
C ILE A 216 -3.02 2.88 -7.04
N TYR A 217 -4.09 2.10 -7.12
CA TYR A 217 -4.23 1.09 -8.15
C TYR A 217 -4.57 1.76 -9.49
N ASN A 218 -3.98 1.24 -10.56
CA ASN A 218 -4.14 1.76 -11.92
C ASN A 218 -5.62 1.93 -12.29
N GLY A 219 -6.02 3.18 -12.61
CA GLY A 219 -7.41 3.57 -12.91
C GLY A 219 -8.17 4.23 -11.75
N GLN A 220 -7.71 4.12 -10.50
CA GLN A 220 -8.37 4.81 -9.37
C GLN A 220 -8.39 6.33 -9.55
N GLU A 221 -7.31 6.90 -10.10
CA GLU A 221 -7.17 8.34 -10.35
C GLU A 221 -8.21 8.90 -11.32
N VAL A 222 -8.87 8.06 -12.09
CA VAL A 222 -9.96 8.48 -12.97
C VAL A 222 -11.33 8.02 -12.49
N GLY A 223 -11.42 7.41 -11.30
CA GLY A 223 -12.66 6.87 -10.74
C GLY A 223 -13.17 5.67 -11.54
N PHE A 224 -12.27 4.86 -12.07
CA PHE A 224 -12.61 3.69 -12.88
C PHE A 224 -13.38 2.66 -12.05
N ASN A 225 -14.63 2.40 -12.43
CA ASN A 225 -15.56 1.54 -11.69
C ASN A 225 -15.95 0.30 -12.51
N ARG A 226 -14.96 -0.50 -12.86
CA ARG A 226 -15.15 -1.81 -13.50
C ARG A 226 -14.12 -2.81 -12.98
N ARG A 227 -14.53 -4.06 -12.79
CA ARG A 227 -13.59 -5.14 -12.51
C ARG A 227 -12.79 -5.45 -13.77
N LEU A 228 -11.47 -5.48 -13.63
CA LEU A 228 -10.58 -5.88 -14.71
C LEU A 228 -10.50 -7.41 -14.78
N ASP A 229 -10.41 -7.92 -16.01
CA ASP A 229 -10.22 -9.34 -16.24
C ASP A 229 -8.81 -9.76 -15.79
N PHE A 230 -8.73 -10.77 -14.90
CA PHE A 230 -7.46 -11.13 -14.26
C PHE A 230 -6.52 -11.88 -15.22
N PHE A 231 -7.04 -12.78 -16.04
CA PHE A 231 -6.25 -13.64 -16.94
C PHE A 231 -6.23 -13.16 -18.39
N ASP A 232 -7.03 -12.17 -18.74
CA ASP A 232 -7.18 -11.70 -20.10
C ASP A 232 -6.66 -10.26 -20.24
N LYS A 233 -6.33 -9.87 -21.48
CA LYS A 233 -5.98 -8.50 -21.79
C LYS A 233 -7.21 -7.60 -21.64
N ASP A 234 -7.09 -6.62 -20.77
CA ASP A 234 -8.14 -5.64 -20.52
C ASP A 234 -7.60 -4.20 -20.60
N SER A 235 -8.48 -3.23 -20.62
CA SER A 235 -8.15 -1.81 -20.76
C SER A 235 -8.88 -0.94 -19.76
N ILE A 236 -8.27 0.18 -19.42
CA ILE A 236 -8.84 1.20 -18.56
C ILE A 236 -9.25 2.40 -19.41
N ASP A 237 -10.51 2.82 -19.27
CA ASP A 237 -11.01 4.02 -19.91
C ASP A 237 -10.57 5.25 -19.13
N TRP A 238 -9.58 5.96 -19.63
CA TRP A 238 -9.05 7.18 -19.04
C TRP A 238 -9.96 8.36 -19.33
N ILE A 239 -10.61 8.89 -18.29
CA ILE A 239 -11.53 10.03 -18.38
C ILE A 239 -10.81 11.28 -17.92
N GLU A 240 -10.65 12.26 -18.80
CA GLU A 240 -10.08 13.56 -18.44
C GLU A 240 -11.01 14.32 -17.48
N GLY A 241 -10.42 15.05 -16.50
CA GLY A 241 -11.17 15.91 -15.59
C GLY A 241 -11.93 15.16 -14.50
N SER A 242 -11.54 13.93 -14.19
CA SER A 242 -12.07 13.18 -13.04
C SER A 242 -11.86 13.94 -11.73
N MET A 243 -12.90 13.98 -10.87
CA MET A 243 -12.77 14.54 -9.51
C MET A 243 -11.73 13.76 -8.69
N PHE A 244 -11.59 12.45 -8.91
CA PHE A 244 -10.56 11.64 -8.27
C PHE A 244 -9.15 12.08 -8.67
N ALA A 245 -8.92 12.45 -9.93
CA ALA A 245 -7.62 12.95 -10.38
C ALA A 245 -7.21 14.21 -9.61
N GLU A 246 -8.12 15.15 -9.41
CA GLU A 246 -7.85 16.37 -8.65
C GLU A 246 -7.63 16.08 -7.15
N LEU A 247 -8.38 15.14 -6.57
CA LEU A 247 -8.17 14.69 -5.20
C LEU A 247 -6.78 14.07 -5.02
N TYR A 248 -6.44 13.05 -5.82
CA TYR A 248 -5.15 12.37 -5.73
C TYR A 248 -3.97 13.31 -5.98
N LYS A 249 -4.11 14.27 -6.90
CA LYS A 249 -3.10 15.30 -7.12
C LYS A 249 -2.84 16.12 -5.86
N LYS A 250 -3.87 16.59 -5.16
CA LYS A 250 -3.74 17.35 -3.90
C LYS A 250 -3.12 16.48 -2.79
N LEU A 251 -3.58 15.24 -2.66
CA LEU A 251 -3.06 14.28 -1.68
C LEU A 251 -1.59 13.94 -1.95
N ASN A 252 -1.21 13.74 -3.21
CA ASN A 252 0.19 13.51 -3.60
C ASN A 252 1.08 14.71 -3.25
N VAL A 253 0.66 15.93 -3.57
CA VAL A 253 1.39 17.15 -3.19
C VAL A 253 1.54 17.22 -1.67
N LEU A 254 0.46 17.02 -0.92
CA LEU A 254 0.52 17.00 0.54
C LEU A 254 1.50 15.95 1.07
N LYS A 255 1.44 14.71 0.55
CA LYS A 255 2.31 13.61 0.99
C LYS A 255 3.78 13.87 0.70
N HIS A 256 4.10 14.53 -0.43
CA HIS A 256 5.47 14.87 -0.81
C HIS A 256 6.03 16.07 -0.06
N GLU A 257 5.22 17.09 0.18
CA GLU A 257 5.69 18.37 0.73
C GLU A 257 5.64 18.42 2.26
N ASN A 258 4.77 17.63 2.90
CA ASN A 258 4.60 17.66 4.36
C ASN A 258 5.41 16.53 5.03
N SER A 259 6.50 16.90 5.68
CA SER A 259 7.43 15.95 6.31
C SER A 259 6.82 15.22 7.52
N ALA A 260 5.74 15.71 8.12
CA ALA A 260 5.02 14.98 9.18
C ALA A 260 4.31 13.73 8.64
N LEU A 261 4.07 13.65 7.34
CA LEU A 261 3.49 12.48 6.67
C LEU A 261 4.53 11.48 6.13
N ALA A 262 5.82 11.68 6.41
CA ALA A 262 6.85 10.72 6.04
C ALA A 262 6.52 9.31 6.53
N ALA A 263 7.10 8.29 5.87
CA ALA A 263 6.97 6.88 6.24
C ALA A 263 8.27 6.35 6.87
N GLY A 264 8.21 5.18 7.51
CA GLY A 264 9.36 4.54 8.14
C GLY A 264 9.88 5.32 9.35
N GLU A 265 11.19 5.37 9.55
CA GLU A 265 11.83 6.02 10.71
C GLU A 265 11.49 7.51 10.85
N ALA A 266 11.27 8.20 9.72
CA ALA A 266 10.93 9.62 9.71
C ALA A 266 9.44 9.90 9.98
N ALA A 267 8.62 8.88 10.16
CA ALA A 267 7.19 9.03 10.39
C ALA A 267 6.90 9.76 11.70
N ALA A 268 6.12 10.84 11.63
CA ALA A 268 5.57 11.44 12.83
C ALA A 268 4.46 10.55 13.41
N ASP A 269 4.36 10.51 14.73
CA ASP A 269 3.34 9.74 15.44
C ASP A 269 1.93 10.24 15.10
N MET A 270 0.97 9.34 15.07
CA MET A 270 -0.43 9.65 14.96
C MET A 270 -1.01 9.87 16.36
N VAL A 271 -1.28 11.14 16.71
CA VAL A 271 -1.82 11.53 18.01
C VAL A 271 -3.31 11.81 17.86
N ARG A 272 -4.15 10.98 18.53
CA ARG A 272 -5.61 11.16 18.51
C ARG A 272 -6.02 12.50 19.10
N VAL A 273 -6.89 13.21 18.41
CA VAL A 273 -7.64 14.35 18.95
C VAL A 273 -9.04 13.86 19.27
N LYS A 274 -9.44 13.98 20.53
CA LYS A 274 -10.76 13.53 20.98
C LYS A 274 -11.88 14.44 20.48
N THR A 275 -13.03 13.81 20.27
CA THR A 275 -14.27 14.48 19.88
C THR A 275 -15.42 13.99 20.74
N SER A 276 -16.54 14.70 20.73
CA SER A 276 -17.76 14.23 21.41
C SER A 276 -18.34 12.94 20.81
N ASN A 277 -17.81 12.42 19.68
CA ASN A 277 -18.21 11.16 19.07
C ASN A 277 -17.03 10.40 18.44
N ASP A 278 -16.16 9.85 19.26
CA ASP A 278 -14.98 9.07 18.82
C ASP A 278 -15.32 7.70 18.23
N VAL A 279 -16.59 7.29 18.25
CA VAL A 279 -17.04 6.03 17.63
C VAL A 279 -17.16 6.17 16.11
N ASN A 280 -17.67 7.32 15.65
CA ASN A 280 -17.93 7.58 14.24
C ASN A 280 -16.93 8.56 13.60
N VAL A 281 -16.26 9.39 14.40
CA VAL A 281 -15.35 10.41 13.91
C VAL A 281 -13.92 10.09 14.30
N LEU A 282 -13.08 9.90 13.31
CA LEU A 282 -11.64 9.76 13.46
C LEU A 282 -10.99 11.13 13.32
N SER A 283 -10.36 11.60 14.40
CA SER A 283 -9.57 12.82 14.36
C SER A 283 -8.21 12.61 14.99
N PHE A 284 -7.17 13.12 14.34
CA PHE A 284 -5.79 13.01 14.82
C PHE A 284 -4.88 14.10 14.23
N ILE A 285 -3.71 14.20 14.83
CA ILE A 285 -2.62 15.04 14.38
C ILE A 285 -1.41 14.19 14.07
N ARG A 286 -0.70 14.53 13.01
CA ARG A 286 0.69 14.17 12.79
C ARG A 286 1.53 15.43 12.72
N SER A 287 2.58 15.51 13.51
CA SER A 287 3.44 16.70 13.55
C SER A 287 4.88 16.37 13.88
N ASN A 288 5.79 17.16 13.34
CA ASN A 288 7.20 17.19 13.67
C ASN A 288 7.65 18.65 13.88
N GLU A 289 8.94 18.91 13.86
CA GLU A 289 9.48 20.28 14.07
C GLU A 289 9.09 21.26 12.94
N ASN A 290 8.85 20.77 11.73
CA ASN A 290 8.65 21.60 10.54
C ASN A 290 7.20 21.71 10.12
N ASP A 291 6.44 20.60 10.24
CA ASP A 291 5.14 20.44 9.61
C ASP A 291 4.11 19.84 10.57
N LYS A 292 2.85 20.16 10.31
CA LYS A 292 1.72 19.58 11.04
C LYS A 292 0.54 19.36 10.11
N VAL A 293 -0.05 18.16 10.22
CA VAL A 293 -1.31 17.82 9.60
C VAL A 293 -2.32 17.50 10.71
N PHE A 294 -3.49 18.11 10.62
CA PHE A 294 -4.65 17.87 11.48
C PHE A 294 -5.81 17.36 10.61
N VAL A 295 -6.44 16.27 10.99
CA VAL A 295 -7.50 15.66 10.19
C VAL A 295 -8.74 15.36 11.01
N VAL A 296 -9.89 15.39 10.32
CA VAL A 296 -11.19 15.00 10.88
C VAL A 296 -11.96 14.24 9.81
N PHE A 297 -12.31 12.98 10.07
CA PHE A 297 -13.03 12.09 9.17
C PHE A 297 -14.33 11.60 9.82
N ASN A 298 -15.47 11.83 9.20
CA ASN A 298 -16.70 11.13 9.52
C ASN A 298 -16.67 9.76 8.83
N LEU A 299 -16.40 8.70 9.57
CA LEU A 299 -16.37 7.32 9.08
C LEU A 299 -17.72 6.63 9.31
N SER A 300 -18.82 7.33 9.00
CA SER A 300 -20.17 6.80 9.07
C SER A 300 -21.06 7.36 7.96
N ASN A 301 -22.16 6.68 7.70
CA ASN A 301 -23.20 7.09 6.76
C ASN A 301 -24.24 8.04 7.36
N LEU A 302 -23.92 8.68 8.48
CA LEU A 302 -24.78 9.60 9.20
C LEU A 302 -24.11 10.96 9.35
N LEU A 303 -24.90 12.03 9.32
CA LEU A 303 -24.43 13.36 9.70
C LEU A 303 -23.94 13.35 11.15
N GLN A 304 -22.79 13.96 11.39
CA GLN A 304 -22.18 14.08 12.69
C GLN A 304 -22.04 15.56 13.08
N GLU A 305 -22.60 15.92 14.22
CA GLU A 305 -22.33 17.19 14.89
C GLU A 305 -21.43 16.93 16.08
N ILE A 306 -20.20 17.41 16.03
CA ILE A 306 -19.19 17.13 17.05
C ILE A 306 -18.62 18.41 17.66
N THR A 307 -18.15 18.28 18.90
CA THR A 307 -17.29 19.27 19.55
C THR A 307 -15.90 18.67 19.67
N MET A 308 -14.89 19.42 19.30
CA MET A 308 -13.49 19.04 19.46
C MET A 308 -13.07 19.21 20.93
N GLU A 309 -12.24 18.27 21.43
CA GLU A 309 -11.74 18.27 22.80
C GLU A 309 -10.22 18.41 22.83
N GLY A 310 -9.68 19.02 23.90
CA GLY A 310 -8.24 19.29 24.07
C GLY A 310 -7.77 20.55 23.34
N GLU A 311 -6.46 20.72 23.25
CA GLU A 311 -5.79 21.92 22.72
C GLU A 311 -4.83 21.63 21.57
N ASP A 312 -4.47 20.37 21.33
CA ASP A 312 -3.43 19.96 20.39
C ASP A 312 -3.72 20.40 18.95
N TYR A 313 -5.00 20.58 18.60
CA TYR A 313 -5.43 21.03 17.27
C TYR A 313 -5.46 22.56 17.12
N PHE A 314 -5.19 23.36 18.16
CA PHE A 314 -5.25 24.81 18.06
C PHE A 314 -4.21 25.37 17.06
N GLY A 315 -4.62 26.40 16.36
CA GLY A 315 -3.75 27.12 15.43
C GLY A 315 -4.41 27.50 14.12
N SER A 316 -3.61 28.06 13.22
CA SER A 316 -4.03 28.43 11.87
C SER A 316 -3.54 27.38 10.89
N TYR A 317 -4.41 26.95 10.00
CA TYR A 317 -4.15 25.91 8.98
C TYR A 317 -4.73 26.34 7.65
N ALA A 318 -4.33 25.64 6.59
CA ALA A 318 -5.02 25.64 5.31
C ALA A 318 -5.72 24.29 5.12
N ASP A 319 -6.99 24.30 4.70
CA ASP A 319 -7.67 23.09 4.20
C ASP A 319 -7.06 22.72 2.84
N ILE A 320 -6.55 21.51 2.71
CA ILE A 320 -5.84 21.08 1.48
C ILE A 320 -6.76 20.91 0.27
N ILE A 321 -8.06 20.70 0.52
CA ILE A 321 -9.04 20.50 -0.56
C ILE A 321 -9.55 21.84 -1.07
N SER A 322 -10.01 22.73 -0.19
CA SER A 322 -10.54 24.05 -0.59
C SER A 322 -9.47 25.15 -0.71
N GLY A 323 -8.34 25.02 -0.02
CA GLY A 323 -7.32 26.05 0.13
C GLY A 323 -7.70 27.16 1.13
N GLU A 324 -8.85 27.05 1.79
CA GLU A 324 -9.30 28.05 2.76
C GLU A 324 -8.47 28.02 4.05
N LYS A 325 -8.22 29.19 4.61
CA LYS A 325 -7.56 29.32 5.91
C LYS A 325 -8.56 29.18 7.03
N VAL A 326 -8.26 28.32 7.99
CA VAL A 326 -9.10 28.04 9.14
C VAL A 326 -8.27 28.24 10.41
N ILE A 327 -8.88 28.85 11.43
CA ILE A 327 -8.28 29.03 12.76
C ILE A 327 -9.08 28.20 13.75
N PHE A 328 -8.40 27.27 14.42
CA PHE A 328 -8.96 26.46 15.47
C PHE A 328 -8.59 26.97 16.84
N SER A 329 -9.59 27.02 17.73
CA SER A 329 -9.48 27.41 19.12
C SER A 329 -10.38 26.53 19.98
N GLU A 330 -10.45 26.80 21.27
CA GLU A 330 -11.30 26.04 22.23
C GLU A 330 -12.76 25.96 21.80
N GLY A 331 -13.37 24.79 21.95
CA GLY A 331 -14.78 24.57 21.78
C GLY A 331 -15.30 24.60 20.35
N VAL A 332 -14.43 24.43 19.36
CA VAL A 332 -14.84 24.35 17.97
C VAL A 332 -15.84 23.20 17.77
N LYS A 333 -16.95 23.53 17.11
CA LYS A 333 -17.96 22.58 16.66
C LYS A 333 -17.86 22.43 15.16
N LEU A 334 -17.97 21.19 14.71
CA LEU A 334 -17.98 20.82 13.30
C LEU A 334 -19.23 20.02 12.99
N THR A 335 -19.81 20.28 11.82
CA THR A 335 -20.82 19.44 11.19
C THR A 335 -20.19 18.74 10.03
N LEU A 336 -20.26 17.41 9.98
CA LEU A 336 -19.72 16.57 8.93
C LEU A 336 -20.84 15.78 8.29
N GLU A 337 -21.03 15.95 7.01
CA GLU A 337 -21.92 15.10 6.22
C GLU A 337 -21.44 13.64 6.26
N PRO A 338 -22.28 12.66 5.87
CA PRO A 338 -21.84 11.28 5.73
C PRO A 338 -20.57 11.16 4.91
N TRP A 339 -19.57 10.44 5.43
CA TRP A 339 -18.26 10.21 4.80
C TRP A 339 -17.47 11.47 4.46
N GLN A 340 -17.83 12.63 5.03
CA GLN A 340 -17.07 13.85 4.83
C GLN A 340 -15.77 13.85 5.63
N PHE A 341 -14.72 14.43 5.05
CA PHE A 341 -13.45 14.59 5.71
C PHE A 341 -12.86 15.99 5.51
N TYR A 342 -11.99 16.37 6.42
CA TYR A 342 -11.15 17.56 6.34
C TYR A 342 -9.70 17.18 6.62
N ILE A 343 -8.79 17.74 5.84
CA ILE A 343 -7.35 17.61 6.01
C ILE A 343 -6.75 19.02 6.02
N TYR A 344 -6.22 19.39 7.15
CA TYR A 344 -5.64 20.72 7.41
C TYR A 344 -4.14 20.59 7.56
N ALA A 345 -3.37 21.47 6.89
CA ALA A 345 -1.92 21.48 6.93
C ALA A 345 -1.35 22.85 7.31
N LYS A 346 -0.18 22.87 7.94
CA LYS A 346 0.64 24.05 8.23
C LYS A 346 2.10 23.65 8.31
#